data_50772bf159ae5ce88b5362972f7e398e
#
_entry.id   50772bf159ae5ce88b5362972f7e398e
#
_cell.length_a   1.000
_cell.length_b   1.000
_cell.length_c   1.000
_cell.angle_alpha   90.00
_cell.angle_beta   90.00
_cell.angle_gamma   90.00
#
_symmetry.space_group_name_H-M   'P 1'
#
loop_
_entity.id
_entity.type
_entity.pdbx_description
1 polymer ?
#
loop_
_entity_poly.entity_id
_entity_poly.type
_entity_poly.pdbx_seq_one_letter_code
_entity_poly.pdbx_strand_id
1 'polypeptide(L)'
;KFACIPFIRKVFMARLDILHYPDARLHTVAKPVTAVDDRIRKLVDDMAETMYAAPGIGLAATQVNVHERVVVIDISETHDQLRVFINPEIVAQSGREESEEGCLSVPGIFDKVTRAERVTVRALDRDGKPFELETDGLLAVCIQHEMDHLMGKVFVDYLSNLKRNRI
;
A
#
# COMPACT_ATOMS: atom_id res chain seq x y z
N LYS A 1 35.83 26.64 22.94
CA LYS A 1 34.94 25.44 22.93
C LYS A 1 33.95 25.63 21.79
N PHE A 2 34.22 25.01 20.67
CA PHE A 2 33.27 25.02 19.56
C PHE A 2 32.23 23.89 19.82
N ALA A 3 30.97 24.30 20.01
CA ALA A 3 29.87 23.36 20.10
C ALA A 3 29.62 22.72 18.73
N CYS A 4 29.80 21.41 18.65
CA CYS A 4 29.47 20.63 17.48
C CYS A 4 27.95 20.60 17.38
N ILE A 5 27.37 21.37 16.45
CA ILE A 5 25.93 21.29 16.13
C ILE A 5 25.74 19.99 15.38
N PRO A 6 24.85 19.07 15.87
CA PRO A 6 24.56 17.85 15.13
C PRO A 6 23.95 18.24 13.81
N PHE A 7 24.56 17.78 12.72
CA PHE A 7 24.04 17.91 11.36
C PHE A 7 22.76 17.07 11.28
N ILE A 8 21.61 17.68 11.54
CA ILE A 8 20.32 17.04 11.32
C ILE A 8 20.22 16.85 9.80
N ARG A 9 20.49 15.63 9.33
CA ARG A 9 20.20 15.23 7.97
C ARG A 9 18.68 15.40 7.78
N LYS A 10 18.31 16.51 7.15
CA LYS A 10 16.94 16.71 6.66
C LYS A 10 16.71 15.62 5.62
N VAL A 11 16.03 14.56 6.00
CA VAL A 11 15.57 13.54 5.05
C VAL A 11 14.53 14.25 4.19
N PHE A 12 14.93 14.64 2.98
CA PHE A 12 13.98 15.13 1.99
C PHE A 12 13.12 13.94 1.59
N MET A 13 11.89 13.91 2.07
CA MET A 13 10.85 13.03 1.54
C MET A 13 10.46 13.56 0.15
N ALA A 14 10.39 12.67 -0.82
CA ALA A 14 10.04 13.00 -2.19
C ALA A 14 8.66 12.44 -2.53
N ARG A 15 7.83 13.24 -3.18
CA ARG A 15 6.60 12.73 -3.77
C ARG A 15 6.93 11.94 -5.02
N LEU A 16 6.36 10.73 -5.09
CA LEU A 16 6.50 9.83 -6.22
C LEU A 16 5.31 9.98 -7.17
N ASP A 17 5.53 9.71 -8.45
CA ASP A 17 4.46 9.68 -9.43
C ASP A 17 3.64 8.39 -9.28
N ILE A 18 2.31 8.52 -9.17
CA ILE A 18 1.40 7.39 -9.12
C ILE A 18 1.03 6.96 -10.54
N LEU A 19 1.25 5.68 -10.85
CA LEU A 19 0.81 5.09 -12.11
C LEU A 19 -0.72 5.01 -12.14
N HIS A 20 -1.31 5.34 -13.28
CA HIS A 20 -2.76 5.28 -13.48
C HIS A 20 -3.14 4.19 -14.46
N TYR A 21 -4.22 3.47 -14.16
CA TYR A 21 -4.83 2.51 -15.07
C TYR A 21 -5.18 3.20 -16.42
N PRO A 22 -4.92 2.59 -17.58
CA PRO A 22 -4.51 1.21 -17.82
C PRO A 22 -2.99 0.97 -18.00
N ASP A 23 -2.13 1.68 -17.29
CA ASP A 23 -0.68 1.50 -17.41
C ASP A 23 -0.28 0.03 -17.12
N ALA A 24 0.38 -0.60 -18.09
CA ALA A 24 0.76 -2.02 -18.00
C ALA A 24 1.68 -2.35 -16.80
N ARG A 25 2.44 -1.37 -16.31
CA ARG A 25 3.32 -1.54 -15.14
C ARG A 25 2.56 -1.86 -13.85
N LEU A 26 1.26 -1.48 -13.76
CA LEU A 26 0.39 -1.87 -12.65
C LEU A 26 0.16 -3.38 -12.56
N HIS A 27 0.36 -4.12 -13.65
CA HIS A 27 0.21 -5.57 -13.71
C HIS A 27 1.52 -6.32 -13.49
N THR A 28 2.57 -5.65 -13.02
CA THR A 28 3.84 -6.29 -12.68
C THR A 28 3.77 -6.89 -11.27
N VAL A 29 4.17 -8.16 -11.15
CA VAL A 29 4.26 -8.84 -9.85
C VAL A 29 5.49 -8.34 -9.09
N ALA A 30 5.29 -7.89 -7.85
CA ALA A 30 6.33 -7.39 -6.99
C ALA A 30 7.22 -8.52 -6.44
N LYS A 31 8.51 -8.25 -6.35
CA LYS A 31 9.51 -9.18 -5.78
C LYS A 31 9.63 -8.97 -4.27
N PRO A 32 9.96 -10.02 -3.50
CA PRO A 32 10.27 -9.87 -2.09
C PRO A 32 11.42 -8.88 -1.85
N VAL A 33 11.30 -8.09 -0.78
CA VAL A 33 12.41 -7.29 -0.26
C VAL A 33 13.41 -8.23 0.40
N THR A 34 14.69 -8.16 0.01
CA THR A 34 15.73 -9.05 0.53
C THR A 34 16.32 -8.57 1.86
N ALA A 35 16.36 -7.25 2.07
CA ALA A 35 16.82 -6.63 3.31
C ALA A 35 16.12 -5.29 3.52
N VAL A 36 15.67 -5.04 4.76
CA VAL A 36 15.10 -3.76 5.17
C VAL A 36 16.24 -2.82 5.57
N ASP A 37 16.71 -2.07 4.61
CA ASP A 37 17.82 -1.11 4.72
C ASP A 37 17.33 0.34 4.59
N ASP A 38 18.25 1.29 4.55
CA ASP A 38 17.92 2.71 4.42
C ASP A 38 17.21 3.04 3.11
N ARG A 39 17.47 2.30 2.03
CA ARG A 39 16.78 2.44 0.74
C ARG A 39 15.29 2.11 0.90
N ILE A 40 14.97 1.02 1.58
CA ILE A 40 13.58 0.60 1.83
C ILE A 40 12.89 1.58 2.79
N ARG A 41 13.56 2.03 3.84
CA ARG A 41 13.02 3.04 4.76
C ARG A 41 12.71 4.36 4.06
N LYS A 42 13.60 4.80 3.17
CA LYS A 42 13.35 5.98 2.33
C LYS A 42 12.16 5.77 1.40
N LEU A 43 12.04 4.61 0.76
CA LEU A 43 10.90 4.27 -0.09
C LEU A 43 9.59 4.35 0.71
N VAL A 44 9.56 3.78 1.93
CA VAL A 44 8.40 3.84 2.83
C VAL A 44 8.02 5.29 3.13
N ASP A 45 9.00 6.14 3.47
CA ASP A 45 8.76 7.54 3.79
C ASP A 45 8.22 8.33 2.58
N ASP A 46 8.81 8.11 1.40
CA ASP A 46 8.37 8.73 0.14
C ASP A 46 6.96 8.24 -0.27
N MET A 47 6.66 6.96 -0.08
CA MET A 47 5.33 6.38 -0.33
C MET A 47 4.28 6.98 0.62
N ALA A 48 4.60 7.11 1.91
CA ALA A 48 3.70 7.71 2.89
C ALA A 48 3.36 9.17 2.53
N GLU A 49 4.34 9.98 2.18
CA GLU A 49 4.11 11.36 1.75
C GLU A 49 3.26 11.42 0.48
N THR A 50 3.55 10.55 -0.48
CA THR A 50 2.79 10.45 -1.74
C THR A 50 1.33 10.07 -1.48
N MET A 51 1.10 9.09 -0.61
CA MET A 51 -0.24 8.64 -0.20
C MET A 51 -1.04 9.77 0.45
N TYR A 52 -0.46 10.46 1.43
CA TYR A 52 -1.15 11.56 2.13
C TYR A 52 -1.44 12.74 1.20
N ALA A 53 -0.55 13.04 0.27
CA ALA A 53 -0.74 14.12 -0.70
C ALA A 53 -1.82 13.83 -1.75
N ALA A 54 -2.11 12.55 -2.02
CA ALA A 54 -3.03 12.12 -3.07
C ALA A 54 -4.53 12.12 -2.77
N PRO A 55 -5.09 12.48 -1.66
CA PRO A 55 -5.14 11.95 -0.31
C PRO A 55 -5.74 10.53 -0.29
N GLY A 56 -4.92 9.56 -0.02
CA GLY A 56 -5.29 8.13 0.06
C GLY A 56 -5.09 7.57 1.46
N ILE A 57 -5.59 6.35 1.66
CA ILE A 57 -5.45 5.59 2.92
C ILE A 57 -4.54 4.38 2.78
N GLY A 58 -4.13 4.03 1.56
CA GLY A 58 -3.22 2.93 1.25
C GLY A 58 -2.44 3.21 -0.03
N LEU A 59 -1.25 2.64 -0.13
CA LEU A 59 -0.42 2.68 -1.33
C LEU A 59 0.54 1.50 -1.34
N ALA A 60 0.59 0.81 -2.48
CA ALA A 60 1.57 -0.25 -2.75
C ALA A 60 2.71 0.28 -3.63
N ALA A 61 3.91 -0.25 -3.45
CA ALA A 61 5.10 0.19 -4.18
C ALA A 61 4.95 0.02 -5.71
N THR A 62 4.21 -0.99 -6.17
CA THR A 62 3.90 -1.18 -7.59
C THR A 62 3.25 0.05 -8.21
N GLN A 63 2.39 0.75 -7.47
CA GLN A 63 1.69 1.95 -7.95
C GLN A 63 2.62 3.14 -8.19
N VAL A 64 3.80 3.14 -7.62
CA VAL A 64 4.86 4.14 -7.83
C VAL A 64 6.04 3.59 -8.63
N ASN A 65 5.78 2.55 -9.42
CA ASN A 65 6.76 1.92 -10.31
C ASN A 65 7.97 1.29 -9.58
N VAL A 66 7.78 0.86 -8.34
CA VAL A 66 8.74 0.08 -7.57
C VAL A 66 8.15 -1.31 -7.33
N HIS A 67 8.69 -2.32 -8.01
CA HIS A 67 8.12 -3.66 -8.01
C HIS A 67 8.73 -4.52 -6.90
N GLU A 68 8.63 -4.01 -5.67
CA GLU A 68 9.01 -4.70 -4.43
C GLU A 68 7.81 -4.75 -3.47
N ARG A 69 7.78 -5.77 -2.63
CA ARG A 69 6.64 -6.04 -1.74
C ARG A 69 6.65 -5.11 -0.53
N VAL A 70 6.25 -3.85 -0.76
CA VAL A 70 6.13 -2.81 0.26
C VAL A 70 4.75 -2.15 0.14
N VAL A 71 4.07 -2.01 1.27
CA VAL A 71 2.75 -1.37 1.39
C VAL A 71 2.77 -0.43 2.58
N VAL A 72 2.13 0.73 2.42
CA VAL A 72 1.83 1.66 3.50
C VAL A 72 0.33 1.87 3.60
N ILE A 73 -0.21 1.91 4.82
CA ILE A 73 -1.64 2.13 5.09
C ILE A 73 -1.78 3.05 6.30
N ASP A 74 -2.66 4.03 6.22
CA ASP A 74 -3.14 4.81 7.35
C ASP A 74 -4.63 5.11 7.17
N ILE A 75 -5.46 4.45 7.98
CA ILE A 75 -6.92 4.63 7.97
C ILE A 75 -7.39 5.68 8.99
N SER A 76 -6.46 6.31 9.72
CA SER A 76 -6.80 7.32 10.70
C SER A 76 -7.18 8.65 10.04
N GLU A 77 -8.14 9.36 10.61
CA GLU A 77 -8.53 10.69 10.15
C GLU A 77 -7.45 11.75 10.43
N THR A 78 -6.60 11.50 11.42
CA THR A 78 -5.54 12.40 11.87
C THR A 78 -4.22 12.22 11.14
N HIS A 79 -4.09 11.19 10.29
CA HIS A 79 -2.89 10.86 9.52
C HIS A 79 -1.63 10.69 10.40
N ASP A 80 -1.79 10.03 11.54
CA ASP A 80 -0.74 9.82 12.54
C ASP A 80 -0.59 8.35 12.97
N GLN A 81 -1.20 7.41 12.23
CA GLN A 81 -1.19 5.98 12.52
C GLN A 81 -0.73 5.17 11.30
N LEU A 82 0.37 5.60 10.69
CA LEU A 82 0.96 4.90 9.56
C LEU A 82 1.36 3.48 9.93
N ARG A 83 0.90 2.54 9.12
CA ARG A 83 1.27 1.12 9.17
C ARG A 83 2.10 0.76 7.95
N VAL A 84 3.18 0.02 8.19
CA VAL A 84 4.11 -0.43 7.15
C VAL A 84 4.08 -1.95 7.09
N PHE A 85 3.92 -2.49 5.89
CA PHE A 85 3.90 -3.93 5.63
C PHE A 85 4.95 -4.23 4.56
N ILE A 86 6.06 -4.84 4.97
CA ILE A 86 7.11 -5.30 4.07
C ILE A 86 7.03 -6.82 3.97
N ASN A 87 7.06 -7.35 2.76
CA ASN A 87 6.82 -8.76 2.47
C ASN A 87 5.54 -9.31 3.10
N PRO A 88 4.38 -8.63 2.95
CA PRO A 88 3.15 -9.08 3.58
C PRO A 88 2.67 -10.41 2.99
N GLU A 89 2.11 -11.23 3.87
CA GLU A 89 1.48 -12.51 3.56
C GLU A 89 0.20 -12.68 4.37
N ILE A 90 -0.92 -13.00 3.72
CA ILE A 90 -2.16 -13.37 4.42
C ILE A 90 -2.04 -14.83 4.82
N VAL A 91 -1.94 -15.09 6.12
CA VAL A 91 -1.78 -16.44 6.70
C VAL A 91 -3.10 -17.08 7.11
N ALA A 92 -4.15 -16.28 7.30
CA ALA A 92 -5.52 -16.75 7.57
C ALA A 92 -6.54 -15.70 7.10
N GLN A 93 -7.70 -16.18 6.68
CA GLN A 93 -8.81 -15.31 6.31
C GLN A 93 -10.14 -16.02 6.54
N SER A 94 -11.19 -15.25 6.85
CA SER A 94 -12.53 -15.77 7.08
C SER A 94 -13.59 -14.74 6.75
N GLY A 95 -14.83 -15.24 6.53
CA GLY A 95 -15.97 -14.42 6.17
C GLY A 95 -15.88 -13.82 4.77
N ARG A 96 -16.91 -13.08 4.40
CA ARG A 96 -17.00 -12.34 3.14
C ARG A 96 -17.80 -11.08 3.37
N GLU A 97 -17.28 -9.96 2.91
CA GLU A 97 -17.92 -8.66 2.99
C GLU A 97 -17.82 -7.95 1.65
N GLU A 98 -18.90 -7.28 1.26
CA GLU A 98 -18.92 -6.42 0.10
C GLU A 98 -18.76 -4.97 0.56
N SER A 99 -17.78 -4.26 0.02
CA SER A 99 -17.54 -2.85 0.31
C SER A 99 -17.25 -2.07 -0.97
N GLU A 100 -17.56 -0.77 -0.95
CA GLU A 100 -17.19 0.12 -2.04
C GLU A 100 -15.70 0.47 -1.93
N GLU A 101 -14.97 0.28 -3.03
CA GLU A 101 -13.55 0.59 -3.13
C GLU A 101 -13.27 1.64 -4.20
N GLY A 102 -12.27 2.47 -3.94
CA GLY A 102 -11.60 3.31 -4.89
C GLY A 102 -10.10 3.02 -4.88
N CYS A 103 -9.36 3.57 -5.83
CA CYS A 103 -7.92 3.37 -5.93
C CYS A 103 -7.23 4.62 -6.44
N LEU A 104 -6.10 5.00 -5.85
CA LEU A 104 -5.29 6.14 -6.32
C LEU A 104 -4.80 5.94 -7.77
N SER A 105 -4.66 4.69 -8.22
CA SER A 105 -4.32 4.35 -9.60
C SER A 105 -5.52 4.34 -10.56
N VAL A 106 -6.75 4.50 -10.06
CA VAL A 106 -7.99 4.59 -10.85
C VAL A 106 -8.82 5.78 -10.36
N PRO A 107 -8.35 7.02 -10.60
CA PRO A 107 -8.98 8.21 -10.02
C PRO A 107 -10.46 8.37 -10.40
N GLY A 108 -11.28 8.68 -9.40
CA GLY A 108 -12.70 9.01 -9.60
C GLY A 108 -13.62 7.81 -9.88
N ILE A 109 -13.09 6.59 -9.83
CA ILE A 109 -13.88 5.37 -10.03
C ILE A 109 -14.02 4.65 -8.70
N PHE A 110 -15.26 4.32 -8.36
CA PHE A 110 -15.63 3.55 -7.18
C PHE A 110 -16.57 2.44 -7.59
N ASP A 111 -16.38 1.24 -7.05
CA ASP A 111 -17.31 0.12 -7.26
C ASP A 111 -17.17 -0.90 -6.12
N LYS A 112 -18.15 -1.78 -6.04
CA LYS A 112 -18.23 -2.79 -5.01
C LYS A 112 -17.34 -3.99 -5.32
N VAL A 113 -16.58 -4.39 -4.31
CA VAL A 113 -15.72 -5.58 -4.34
C VAL A 113 -16.01 -6.44 -3.12
N THR A 114 -16.07 -7.75 -3.32
CA THR A 114 -16.19 -8.71 -2.22
C THR A 114 -14.83 -9.17 -1.78
N ARG A 115 -14.55 -9.03 -0.47
CA ARG A 115 -13.29 -9.47 0.15
C ARG A 115 -13.53 -10.32 1.38
N ALA A 116 -12.47 -10.92 1.92
CA ALA A 116 -12.55 -11.53 3.24
C ALA A 116 -12.88 -10.46 4.29
N GLU A 117 -13.80 -10.78 5.20
CA GLU A 117 -14.19 -9.91 6.31
C GLU A 117 -13.07 -9.74 7.32
N ARG A 118 -12.36 -10.84 7.62
CA ARG A 118 -11.27 -10.90 8.58
C ARG A 118 -10.03 -11.50 7.94
N VAL A 119 -8.87 -10.90 8.19
CA VAL A 119 -7.57 -11.40 7.73
C VAL A 119 -6.57 -11.40 8.86
N THR A 120 -5.65 -12.35 8.81
CA THR A 120 -4.42 -12.33 9.60
C THR A 120 -3.25 -12.18 8.64
N VAL A 121 -2.51 -11.10 8.77
CA VAL A 121 -1.35 -10.78 7.94
C VAL A 121 -0.07 -10.89 8.75
N ARG A 122 0.93 -11.51 8.14
CA ARG A 122 2.32 -11.54 8.63
C ARG A 122 3.16 -10.68 7.72
N ALA A 123 4.01 -9.81 8.29
CA ALA A 123 4.88 -8.92 7.54
C ALA A 123 6.10 -8.51 8.37
N LEU A 124 6.99 -7.73 7.77
CA LEU A 124 8.03 -6.99 8.47
C LEU A 124 7.60 -5.53 8.61
N ASP A 125 7.97 -4.91 9.73
CA ASP A 125 7.77 -3.47 9.95
C ASP A 125 8.89 -2.65 9.28
N ARG A 126 8.85 -1.33 9.46
CA ARG A 126 9.85 -0.39 8.92
C ARG A 126 11.29 -0.70 9.38
N ASP A 127 11.45 -1.32 10.54
CA ASP A 127 12.75 -1.70 11.12
C ASP A 127 13.18 -3.12 10.73
N GLY A 128 12.37 -3.82 9.93
CA GLY A 128 12.63 -5.20 9.52
C GLY A 128 12.25 -6.24 10.56
N LYS A 129 11.49 -5.86 11.59
CA LYS A 129 11.01 -6.78 12.62
C LYS A 129 9.73 -7.48 12.17
N PRO A 130 9.66 -8.81 12.32
CA PRO A 130 8.44 -9.55 11.97
C PRO A 130 7.32 -9.24 12.97
N PHE A 131 6.11 -9.15 12.43
CA PHE A 131 4.88 -9.04 13.21
C PHE A 131 3.74 -9.80 12.54
N GLU A 132 2.69 -10.06 13.33
CA GLU A 132 1.45 -10.65 12.85
C GLU A 132 0.30 -9.78 13.35
N LEU A 133 -0.66 -9.50 12.47
CA LEU A 133 -1.83 -8.67 12.76
C LEU A 133 -3.09 -9.39 12.29
N GLU A 134 -4.02 -9.61 13.22
CA GLU A 134 -5.40 -9.99 12.90
C GLU A 134 -6.28 -8.75 12.90
N THR A 135 -7.07 -8.56 11.85
CA THR A 135 -7.92 -7.38 11.71
C THR A 135 -9.17 -7.67 10.86
N ASP A 136 -10.15 -6.80 10.99
CA ASP A 136 -11.39 -6.76 10.20
C ASP A 136 -11.68 -5.33 9.69
N GLY A 137 -12.87 -5.12 9.14
CA GLY A 137 -13.34 -3.82 8.69
C GLY A 137 -12.45 -3.16 7.64
N LEU A 138 -12.37 -1.83 7.66
CA LEU A 138 -11.66 -1.05 6.65
C LEU A 138 -10.18 -1.44 6.51
N LEU A 139 -9.49 -1.72 7.62
CA LEU A 139 -8.08 -2.11 7.57
C LEU A 139 -7.90 -3.46 6.84
N ALA A 140 -8.78 -4.44 7.09
CA ALA A 140 -8.73 -5.71 6.37
C ALA A 140 -8.97 -5.54 4.87
N VAL A 141 -9.92 -4.69 4.48
CA VAL A 141 -10.18 -4.35 3.07
C VAL A 141 -8.95 -3.70 2.43
N CYS A 142 -8.36 -2.69 3.09
CA CYS A 142 -7.16 -1.98 2.59
C CYS A 142 -5.97 -2.94 2.43
N ILE A 143 -5.69 -3.79 3.41
CA ILE A 143 -4.59 -4.76 3.31
C ILE A 143 -4.76 -5.64 2.07
N GLN A 144 -5.95 -6.20 1.85
CA GLN A 144 -6.22 -7.05 0.69
C GLN A 144 -6.10 -6.29 -0.63
N HIS A 145 -6.61 -5.06 -0.67
CA HIS A 145 -6.51 -4.18 -1.85
C HIS A 145 -5.04 -3.90 -2.22
N GLU A 146 -4.23 -3.49 -1.24
CA GLU A 146 -2.82 -3.18 -1.49
C GLU A 146 -1.99 -4.43 -1.82
N MET A 147 -2.31 -5.57 -1.23
CA MET A 147 -1.66 -6.83 -1.57
C MET A 147 -2.00 -7.29 -2.99
N ASP A 148 -3.19 -7.01 -3.51
CA ASP A 148 -3.52 -7.26 -4.91
C ASP A 148 -2.59 -6.50 -5.86
N HIS A 149 -2.26 -5.24 -5.57
CA HIS A 149 -1.28 -4.48 -6.35
C HIS A 149 0.08 -5.16 -6.39
N LEU A 150 0.52 -5.78 -5.30
CA LEU A 150 1.78 -6.54 -5.26
C LEU A 150 1.73 -7.81 -6.12
N MET A 151 0.54 -8.30 -6.44
CA MET A 151 0.31 -9.43 -7.35
C MET A 151 -0.01 -9.00 -8.78
N GLY A 152 0.12 -7.71 -9.08
CA GLY A 152 -0.19 -7.15 -10.39
C GLY A 152 -1.68 -7.04 -10.69
N LYS A 153 -2.53 -6.95 -9.67
CA LYS A 153 -3.99 -6.80 -9.81
C LYS A 153 -4.43 -5.41 -9.41
N VAL A 154 -5.46 -4.91 -10.08
CA VAL A 154 -6.15 -3.67 -9.76
C VAL A 154 -7.62 -4.00 -9.46
N PHE A 155 -8.29 -3.22 -8.58
CA PHE A 155 -9.66 -3.57 -8.19
C PHE A 155 -10.64 -3.65 -9.38
N VAL A 156 -10.39 -2.91 -10.46
CA VAL A 156 -11.18 -2.99 -11.69
C VAL A 156 -11.13 -4.37 -12.35
N ASP A 157 -10.15 -5.21 -12.03
CA ASP A 157 -10.06 -6.58 -12.55
C ASP A 157 -11.18 -7.47 -11.98
N TYR A 158 -11.79 -7.09 -10.86
CA TYR A 158 -12.95 -7.76 -10.25
C TYR A 158 -14.28 -7.34 -10.89
N LEU A 159 -14.27 -6.27 -11.70
CA LEU A 159 -15.48 -5.75 -12.33
C LEU A 159 -15.83 -6.50 -13.61
N SER A 160 -17.11 -6.47 -13.97
CA SER A 160 -17.55 -7.03 -15.25
C SER A 160 -16.90 -6.31 -16.43
N ASN A 161 -16.77 -7.00 -17.57
CA ASN A 161 -16.22 -6.43 -18.80
C ASN A 161 -16.94 -5.14 -19.21
N LEU A 162 -18.28 -5.11 -19.00
CA LEU A 162 -19.09 -3.93 -19.34
C LEU A 162 -18.70 -2.71 -18.50
N LYS A 163 -18.42 -2.91 -17.21
CA LYS A 163 -17.97 -1.83 -16.32
C LYS A 163 -16.54 -1.40 -16.66
N ARG A 164 -15.62 -2.35 -16.86
CA ARG A 164 -14.22 -2.04 -17.22
C ARG A 164 -14.09 -1.24 -18.50
N ASN A 165 -14.91 -1.52 -19.51
CA ASN A 165 -14.88 -0.81 -20.80
C ASN A 165 -15.38 0.63 -20.72
N ARG A 166 -15.88 1.09 -19.58
CA ARG A 166 -16.33 2.46 -19.32
C ARG A 166 -15.32 3.29 -18.53
N ILE A 167 -14.28 2.67 -18.04
CA ILE A 167 -13.17 3.27 -17.31
C ILE A 167 -12.05 3.64 -18.30
#